data_04977da4d81e48b36d3ff4d0ad74fa87
#
_entry.id   04977da4d81e48b36d3ff4d0ad74fa87
#
_cell.length_a   1.000
_cell.length_b   1.000
_cell.length_c   1.000
_cell.angle_alpha   90.00
_cell.angle_beta   90.00
_cell.angle_gamma   90.00
#
_symmetry.space_group_name_H-M   'P 1'
#
loop_
_entity.id
_entity.type
_entity.pdbx_description
1 polymer ?
#
loop_
_entity_poly.entity_id
_entity_poly.type
_entity_poly.pdbx_seq_one_letter_code
_entity_poly.pdbx_strand_id
1 'polypeptide(L)'
;KEMIKLLLLHGAIGAKDQFGILRELLSAEMEVHTMNFTGHGGGEIPEEPFTIDMFARDIITYLDSNNIDEIDIFGYSMGGYAALYAALNNPGRIGKIFTLATKFDWTPEIAEREVKMLDAQKMKVKVPKFAAELAKRHGEDKWVTLLQKTADMMTGLGNKNVLSVELLNQINNKVLVGIGDSDKMVSLEETIAAYRALSNANLIVLPATPHPIEMADSTRLAAEIKSFFK
;
A
#
# COMPACT_ATOMS: atom_id res chain seq x y z
N LYS A 1 6.01 -17.14 23.96
CA LYS A 1 5.79 -15.74 23.51
C LYS A 1 4.90 -15.83 22.29
N GLU A 2 3.78 -15.15 22.29
CA GLU A 2 2.87 -15.12 21.15
C GLU A 2 3.61 -14.51 19.93
N MET A 3 3.44 -15.11 18.74
CA MET A 3 4.06 -14.58 17.54
C MET A 3 3.40 -13.25 17.15
N ILE A 4 4.18 -12.33 16.64
CA ILE A 4 3.68 -11.07 16.10
C ILE A 4 2.84 -11.38 14.87
N LYS A 5 1.59 -10.92 14.84
CA LYS A 5 0.71 -11.01 13.67
C LYS A 5 1.01 -9.81 12.76
N LEU A 6 1.39 -10.08 11.53
CA LEU A 6 1.76 -9.06 10.55
C LEU A 6 0.95 -9.22 9.26
N LEU A 7 0.23 -8.19 8.84
CA LEU A 7 -0.49 -8.13 7.58
C LEU A 7 0.34 -7.38 6.53
N LEU A 8 0.57 -8.00 5.36
CA LEU A 8 1.23 -7.38 4.22
C LEU A 8 0.17 -6.89 3.23
N LEU A 9 0.19 -5.59 2.91
CA LEU A 9 -0.77 -4.93 2.04
C LEU A 9 -0.10 -4.41 0.76
N HIS A 10 -0.61 -4.86 -0.38
CA HIS A 10 -0.11 -4.48 -1.71
C HIS A 10 -0.50 -3.05 -2.13
N GLY A 11 0.16 -2.54 -3.16
CA GLY A 11 -0.11 -1.24 -3.76
C GLY A 11 -1.25 -1.27 -4.79
N ALA A 12 -1.54 -0.09 -5.38
CA ALA A 12 -2.48 0.04 -6.49
C ALA A 12 -2.08 -0.90 -7.64
N ILE A 13 -3.07 -1.52 -8.27
CA ILE A 13 -2.89 -2.50 -9.35
C ILE A 13 -1.97 -3.70 -9.02
N GLY A 14 -1.65 -3.86 -7.73
CA GLY A 14 -0.92 -5.01 -7.18
C GLY A 14 -1.85 -6.12 -6.70
N ALA A 15 -1.26 -7.14 -6.09
CA ALA A 15 -1.98 -8.21 -5.40
C ALA A 15 -1.08 -8.89 -4.37
N LYS A 16 -1.66 -9.70 -3.50
CA LYS A 16 -0.94 -10.40 -2.42
C LYS A 16 0.15 -11.36 -2.90
N ASP A 17 0.10 -11.80 -4.15
CA ASP A 17 1.10 -12.68 -4.77
C ASP A 17 2.50 -12.03 -4.87
N GLN A 18 2.57 -10.69 -4.87
CA GLN A 18 3.83 -9.94 -4.87
C GLN A 18 4.67 -10.18 -3.60
N PHE A 19 4.07 -10.67 -2.53
CA PHE A 19 4.75 -10.88 -1.24
C PHE A 19 5.25 -12.31 -1.00
N GLY A 20 5.25 -13.20 -2.00
CA GLY A 20 5.63 -14.60 -1.83
C GLY A 20 6.97 -14.79 -1.12
N ILE A 21 8.05 -14.17 -1.63
CA ILE A 21 9.39 -14.25 -1.05
C ILE A 21 9.44 -13.59 0.34
N LEU A 22 8.86 -12.40 0.47
CA LEU A 22 8.87 -11.66 1.74
C LEU A 22 8.14 -12.45 2.84
N ARG A 23 6.98 -13.04 2.51
CA ARG A 23 6.24 -13.91 3.41
C ARG A 23 7.07 -15.09 3.89
N GLU A 24 7.78 -15.76 2.99
CA GLU A 24 8.66 -16.88 3.32
C GLU A 24 9.76 -16.46 4.30
N LEU A 25 10.44 -15.34 4.04
CA LEU A 25 11.50 -14.80 4.88
C LEU A 25 11.03 -14.38 6.29
N LEU A 26 9.76 -14.01 6.45
CA LEU A 26 9.19 -13.53 7.71
C LEU A 26 8.52 -14.64 8.53
N SER A 27 7.99 -15.69 7.89
CA SER A 27 7.13 -16.70 8.52
C SER A 27 7.81 -17.54 9.60
N ALA A 28 9.14 -17.57 9.67
CA ALA A 28 9.86 -18.25 10.76
C ALA A 28 9.74 -17.50 12.11
N GLU A 29 9.42 -16.23 12.12
CA GLU A 29 9.42 -15.36 13.31
C GLU A 29 8.10 -14.61 13.54
N MET A 30 7.21 -14.58 12.54
CA MET A 30 5.94 -13.85 12.54
C MET A 30 4.82 -14.69 11.95
N GLU A 31 3.60 -14.50 12.44
CA GLU A 31 2.38 -14.98 11.80
C GLU A 31 2.00 -14.02 10.67
N VAL A 32 2.37 -14.37 9.44
CA VAL A 32 2.26 -13.48 8.28
C VAL A 32 0.95 -13.69 7.54
N HIS A 33 0.15 -12.64 7.48
CA HIS A 33 -1.10 -12.53 6.75
C HIS A 33 -0.92 -11.76 5.45
N THR A 34 -1.70 -12.10 4.44
CA THR A 34 -1.77 -11.36 3.17
C THR A 34 -3.21 -11.34 2.68
N MET A 35 -3.64 -10.26 2.04
CA MET A 35 -4.96 -10.15 1.45
C MET A 35 -4.91 -9.41 0.11
N ASN A 36 -5.92 -9.59 -0.71
CA ASN A 36 -6.19 -8.70 -1.84
C ASN A 36 -7.23 -7.66 -1.43
N PHE A 37 -7.02 -6.42 -1.82
CA PHE A 37 -8.07 -5.41 -1.76
C PHE A 37 -9.17 -5.73 -2.77
N THR A 38 -10.38 -5.23 -2.51
CA THR A 38 -11.53 -5.33 -3.41
C THR A 38 -11.14 -5.03 -4.86
N GLY A 39 -11.55 -5.86 -5.79
CA GLY A 39 -11.28 -5.75 -7.23
C GLY A 39 -9.88 -6.20 -7.67
N HIS A 40 -8.96 -6.46 -6.75
CA HIS A 40 -7.58 -6.86 -7.06
C HIS A 40 -7.41 -8.39 -7.03
N GLY A 41 -6.35 -8.87 -7.70
CA GLY A 41 -5.98 -10.30 -7.70
C GLY A 41 -7.05 -11.23 -8.26
N GLY A 42 -7.84 -10.81 -9.24
CA GLY A 42 -8.93 -11.56 -9.84
C GLY A 42 -10.26 -11.48 -9.07
N GLY A 43 -10.30 -10.72 -7.96
CA GLY A 43 -11.53 -10.47 -7.20
C GLY A 43 -12.62 -9.76 -8.02
N GLU A 44 -13.84 -9.76 -7.49
CA GLU A 44 -14.94 -9.02 -8.10
C GLU A 44 -14.70 -7.51 -8.04
N ILE A 45 -14.97 -6.83 -9.14
CA ILE A 45 -14.92 -5.37 -9.21
C ILE A 45 -16.34 -4.85 -8.96
N PRO A 46 -16.57 -4.11 -7.86
CA PRO A 46 -17.89 -3.58 -7.54
C PRO A 46 -18.30 -2.48 -8.52
N GLU A 47 -19.59 -2.17 -8.59
CA GLU A 47 -20.09 -1.03 -9.35
C GLU A 47 -19.66 0.30 -8.71
N GLU A 48 -19.61 0.35 -7.38
CA GLU A 48 -19.18 1.52 -6.62
C GLU A 48 -17.75 1.93 -6.96
N PRO A 49 -17.42 3.23 -6.89
CA PRO A 49 -16.06 3.72 -7.08
C PRO A 49 -15.08 3.14 -6.06
N PHE A 50 -13.84 2.90 -6.47
CA PHE A 50 -12.77 2.64 -5.51
C PHE A 50 -12.51 3.87 -4.66
N THR A 51 -12.35 3.65 -3.36
CA THR A 51 -11.97 4.68 -2.39
C THR A 51 -11.00 4.12 -1.37
N ILE A 52 -10.23 4.97 -0.74
CA ILE A 52 -9.36 4.56 0.38
C ILE A 52 -10.20 4.03 1.55
N ASP A 53 -11.38 4.60 1.78
CA ASP A 53 -12.32 4.10 2.78
C ASP A 53 -12.76 2.65 2.50
N MET A 54 -13.05 2.31 1.24
CA MET A 54 -13.34 0.93 0.84
C MET A 54 -12.18 -0.01 1.20
N PHE A 55 -10.96 0.36 0.86
CA PHE A 55 -9.79 -0.47 1.14
C PHE A 55 -9.46 -0.55 2.64
N ALA A 56 -9.69 0.51 3.40
CA ALA A 56 -9.62 0.45 4.86
C ALA A 56 -10.66 -0.49 5.46
N ARG A 57 -11.88 -0.50 4.94
CA ARG A 57 -12.92 -1.46 5.34
C ARG A 57 -12.55 -2.91 4.98
N ASP A 58 -11.90 -3.13 3.84
CA ASP A 58 -11.38 -4.46 3.47
C ASP A 58 -10.42 -4.99 4.56
N ILE A 59 -9.53 -4.12 5.09
CA ILE A 59 -8.63 -4.49 6.18
C ILE A 59 -9.42 -4.92 7.40
N ILE A 60 -10.38 -4.12 7.87
CA ILE A 60 -11.17 -4.43 9.05
C ILE A 60 -12.01 -5.70 8.84
N THR A 61 -12.63 -5.85 7.68
CA THR A 61 -13.38 -7.07 7.33
C THR A 61 -12.49 -8.31 7.35
N TYR A 62 -11.25 -8.19 6.86
CA TYR A 62 -10.27 -9.27 6.95
C TYR A 62 -9.96 -9.65 8.40
N LEU A 63 -9.75 -8.67 9.27
CA LEU A 63 -9.49 -8.91 10.69
C LEU A 63 -10.67 -9.62 11.37
N ASP A 64 -11.88 -9.12 11.13
CA ASP A 64 -13.12 -9.70 11.70
C ASP A 64 -13.33 -11.15 11.23
N SER A 65 -13.14 -11.40 9.94
CA SER A 65 -13.30 -12.74 9.34
C SER A 65 -12.26 -13.76 9.83
N ASN A 66 -11.12 -13.29 10.34
CA ASN A 66 -10.06 -14.15 10.88
C ASN A 66 -9.98 -14.12 12.42
N ASN A 67 -10.95 -13.48 13.11
CA ASN A 67 -10.98 -13.31 14.57
C ASN A 67 -9.69 -12.67 15.10
N ILE A 68 -9.21 -11.63 14.43
CA ILE A 68 -8.02 -10.86 14.81
C ILE A 68 -8.48 -9.53 15.41
N ASP A 69 -8.19 -9.30 16.68
CA ASP A 69 -8.56 -8.07 17.37
C ASP A 69 -7.68 -6.90 16.93
N GLU A 70 -6.36 -7.11 16.90
CA GLU A 70 -5.35 -6.13 16.51
C GLU A 70 -4.26 -6.79 15.67
N ILE A 71 -3.71 -6.07 14.68
CA ILE A 71 -2.63 -6.53 13.81
C ILE A 71 -1.65 -5.42 13.49
N ASP A 72 -0.36 -5.77 13.39
CA ASP A 72 0.66 -4.91 12.81
C ASP A 72 0.60 -4.96 11.29
N ILE A 73 0.94 -3.85 10.61
CA ILE A 73 0.82 -3.77 9.14
C ILE A 73 2.12 -3.30 8.49
N PHE A 74 2.58 -4.06 7.50
CA PHE A 74 3.48 -3.56 6.45
C PHE A 74 2.64 -3.23 5.22
N GLY A 75 2.61 -1.96 4.83
CA GLY A 75 1.84 -1.48 3.68
C GLY A 75 2.75 -0.88 2.59
N TYR A 76 2.70 -1.46 1.40
CA TYR A 76 3.40 -0.95 0.24
C TYR A 76 2.51 0.01 -0.56
N SER A 77 3.02 1.21 -0.88
CA SER A 77 2.36 2.22 -1.71
C SER A 77 0.93 2.50 -1.20
N MET A 78 -0.12 2.28 -2.01
CA MET A 78 -1.53 2.41 -1.61
C MET A 78 -1.86 1.61 -0.34
N GLY A 79 -1.25 0.43 -0.14
CA GLY A 79 -1.45 -0.38 1.06
C GLY A 79 -1.02 0.33 2.34
N GLY A 80 0.06 1.12 2.30
CA GLY A 80 0.48 1.96 3.42
C GLY A 80 -0.49 3.11 3.69
N TYR A 81 -1.02 3.72 2.63
CA TYR A 81 -2.02 4.78 2.74
C TYR A 81 -3.33 4.27 3.35
N ALA A 82 -3.82 3.11 2.86
CA ALA A 82 -5.01 2.46 3.40
C ALA A 82 -4.83 2.02 4.87
N ALA A 83 -3.64 1.53 5.24
CA ALA A 83 -3.32 1.16 6.62
C ALA A 83 -3.38 2.34 7.58
N LEU A 84 -2.80 3.48 7.21
CA LEU A 84 -2.85 4.71 8.01
C LEU A 84 -4.28 5.25 8.14
N TYR A 85 -5.05 5.22 7.05
CA TYR A 85 -6.46 5.62 7.08
C TYR A 85 -7.31 4.68 7.94
N ALA A 86 -7.06 3.37 7.88
CA ALA A 86 -7.72 2.39 8.74
C ALA A 86 -7.40 2.63 10.22
N ALA A 87 -6.12 2.90 10.55
CA ALA A 87 -5.70 3.18 11.92
C ALA A 87 -6.35 4.45 12.49
N LEU A 88 -6.46 5.51 11.66
CA LEU A 88 -7.10 6.76 12.05
C LEU A 88 -8.58 6.55 12.42
N ASN A 89 -9.29 5.72 11.66
CA ASN A 89 -10.75 5.56 11.77
C ASN A 89 -11.18 4.35 12.62
N ASN A 90 -10.25 3.46 12.99
CA ASN A 90 -10.53 2.24 13.77
C ASN A 90 -9.51 2.08 14.91
N PRO A 91 -9.59 2.92 15.95
CA PRO A 91 -8.67 2.87 17.08
C PRO A 91 -8.63 1.47 17.72
N GLY A 92 -7.42 0.97 18.00
CA GLY A 92 -7.23 -0.32 18.66
C GLY A 92 -7.31 -1.54 17.74
N ARG A 93 -7.55 -1.37 16.42
CA ARG A 93 -7.56 -2.50 15.47
C ARG A 93 -6.22 -2.66 14.74
N ILE A 94 -5.48 -1.58 14.63
CA ILE A 94 -4.17 -1.55 13.96
C ILE A 94 -3.10 -1.20 14.99
N GLY A 95 -2.06 -2.02 15.06
CA GLY A 95 -0.90 -1.83 15.91
C GLY A 95 0.16 -0.93 15.26
N LYS A 96 1.41 -1.40 15.15
CA LYS A 96 2.49 -0.69 14.46
C LYS A 96 2.27 -0.72 12.95
N ILE A 97 2.74 0.31 12.24
CA ILE A 97 2.62 0.42 10.78
C ILE A 97 3.98 0.73 10.17
N PHE A 98 4.39 -0.05 9.18
CA PHE A 98 5.52 0.28 8.31
C PHE A 98 4.98 0.56 6.92
N THR A 99 5.10 1.81 6.45
CA THR A 99 4.74 2.18 5.07
C THR A 99 5.99 2.22 4.20
N LEU A 100 5.94 1.63 3.02
CA LEU A 100 7.03 1.71 2.04
C LEU A 100 6.51 2.30 0.73
N ALA A 101 7.18 3.33 0.22
CA ALA A 101 6.88 3.96 -1.08
C ALA A 101 5.42 4.48 -1.16
N THR A 102 4.86 4.96 -0.05
CA THR A 102 3.51 5.50 0.00
C THR A 102 3.50 6.95 -0.46
N LYS A 103 2.64 7.26 -1.44
CA LYS A 103 2.41 8.62 -1.90
C LYS A 103 1.45 9.33 -0.95
N PHE A 104 1.90 10.43 -0.37
CA PHE A 104 1.14 11.24 0.59
C PHE A 104 0.64 12.57 0.00
N ASP A 105 1.39 13.10 -0.96
CA ASP A 105 1.07 14.38 -1.57
C ASP A 105 0.11 14.18 -2.76
N TRP A 106 -1.12 14.62 -2.56
CA TRP A 106 -2.19 14.52 -3.54
C TRP A 106 -2.76 15.91 -3.82
N THR A 107 -2.50 16.43 -5.02
CA THR A 107 -3.14 17.60 -5.61
C THR A 107 -3.76 17.22 -6.95
N PRO A 108 -4.65 18.05 -7.53
CA PRO A 108 -5.18 17.78 -8.87
C PRO A 108 -4.08 17.57 -9.92
N GLU A 109 -2.99 18.34 -9.87
CA GLU A 109 -1.87 18.27 -10.81
C GLU A 109 -1.08 16.96 -10.64
N ILE A 110 -0.87 16.52 -9.39
CA ILE A 110 -0.21 15.25 -9.08
C ILE A 110 -1.07 14.10 -9.57
N ALA A 111 -2.37 14.10 -9.24
CA ALA A 111 -3.30 13.08 -9.69
C ALA A 111 -3.36 12.98 -11.21
N GLU A 112 -3.42 14.10 -11.95
CA GLU A 112 -3.40 14.11 -13.40
C GLU A 112 -2.14 13.42 -13.95
N ARG A 113 -0.97 13.68 -13.36
CA ARG A 113 0.29 13.04 -13.76
C ARG A 113 0.28 11.52 -13.51
N GLU A 114 -0.17 11.09 -12.34
CA GLU A 114 -0.21 9.67 -11.99
C GLU A 114 -1.21 8.89 -12.87
N VAL A 115 -2.39 9.46 -13.12
CA VAL A 115 -3.44 8.85 -13.95
C VAL A 115 -2.98 8.61 -15.39
N LYS A 116 -2.14 9.48 -15.95
CA LYS A 116 -1.57 9.30 -17.30
C LYS A 116 -0.81 7.98 -17.48
N MET A 117 -0.32 7.39 -16.39
CA MET A 117 0.37 6.08 -16.41
C MET A 117 -0.58 4.89 -16.40
N LEU A 118 -1.86 5.10 -16.08
CA LEU A 118 -2.88 4.06 -15.98
C LEU A 118 -3.72 3.87 -17.27
N ASP A 119 -3.18 4.27 -18.42
CA ASP A 119 -3.81 4.13 -19.72
C ASP A 119 -3.53 2.72 -20.29
N ALA A 120 -4.55 1.85 -20.29
CA ALA A 120 -4.42 0.47 -20.75
C ALA A 120 -3.97 0.34 -22.21
N GLN A 121 -4.41 1.25 -23.10
CA GLN A 121 -4.03 1.20 -24.52
C GLN A 121 -2.55 1.59 -24.69
N LYS A 122 -2.11 2.60 -23.98
CA LYS A 122 -0.68 2.97 -23.97
C LYS A 122 0.18 1.87 -23.35
N MET A 123 -0.29 1.22 -22.28
CA MET A 123 0.43 0.11 -21.65
C MET A 123 0.61 -1.07 -22.61
N LYS A 124 -0.44 -1.47 -23.35
CA LYS A 124 -0.35 -2.55 -24.34
C LYS A 124 0.70 -2.28 -25.41
N VAL A 125 0.89 -1.03 -25.79
CA VAL A 125 1.86 -0.63 -26.83
C VAL A 125 3.26 -0.42 -26.28
N LYS A 126 3.40 0.31 -25.16
CA LYS A 126 4.70 0.74 -24.64
C LYS A 126 5.35 -0.27 -23.69
N VAL A 127 4.55 -1.00 -22.93
CA VAL A 127 4.99 -1.96 -21.91
C VAL A 127 4.16 -3.24 -21.95
N PRO A 128 4.12 -3.96 -23.11
CA PRO A 128 3.21 -5.09 -23.33
C PRO A 128 3.39 -6.23 -22.34
N LYS A 129 4.62 -6.47 -21.85
CA LYS A 129 4.87 -7.48 -20.82
C LYS A 129 4.16 -7.13 -19.51
N PHE A 130 4.24 -5.87 -19.09
CA PHE A 130 3.55 -5.40 -17.88
C PHE A 130 2.03 -5.46 -18.04
N ALA A 131 1.48 -5.08 -19.20
CA ALA A 131 0.06 -5.24 -19.49
C ALA A 131 -0.40 -6.69 -19.40
N ALA A 132 0.40 -7.64 -19.92
CA ALA A 132 0.12 -9.08 -19.83
C ALA A 132 0.19 -9.59 -18.36
N GLU A 133 1.11 -9.09 -17.57
CA GLU A 133 1.19 -9.41 -16.13
C GLU A 133 -0.04 -8.90 -15.37
N LEU A 134 -0.53 -7.70 -15.65
CA LEU A 134 -1.77 -7.16 -15.06
C LEU A 134 -2.99 -7.99 -15.46
N ALA A 135 -3.11 -8.35 -16.73
CA ALA A 135 -4.18 -9.21 -17.23
C ALA A 135 -4.15 -10.59 -16.55
N LYS A 136 -2.97 -11.18 -16.40
CA LYS A 136 -2.80 -12.45 -15.67
C LYS A 136 -3.15 -12.33 -14.18
N ARG A 137 -2.74 -11.24 -13.53
CA ARG A 137 -2.95 -11.00 -12.09
C ARG A 137 -4.39 -10.72 -11.74
N HIS A 138 -5.10 -9.97 -12.57
CA HIS A 138 -6.42 -9.44 -12.26
C HIS A 138 -7.54 -10.05 -13.09
N GLY A 139 -7.22 -10.77 -14.17
CA GLY A 139 -8.17 -11.30 -15.15
C GLY A 139 -8.18 -10.49 -16.44
N GLU A 140 -8.22 -11.18 -17.58
CA GLU A 140 -8.20 -10.56 -18.92
C GLU A 140 -9.37 -9.59 -19.15
N ASP A 141 -10.51 -9.88 -18.56
CA ASP A 141 -11.75 -9.10 -18.63
C ASP A 141 -11.83 -7.98 -17.58
N LYS A 142 -11.00 -8.01 -16.53
CA LYS A 142 -11.11 -7.12 -15.35
C LYS A 142 -10.03 -6.06 -15.28
N TRP A 143 -8.81 -6.35 -15.74
CA TRP A 143 -7.67 -5.47 -15.48
C TRP A 143 -7.81 -4.04 -16.03
N VAL A 144 -8.50 -3.87 -17.17
CA VAL A 144 -8.73 -2.53 -17.76
C VAL A 144 -9.69 -1.73 -16.89
N THR A 145 -10.75 -2.34 -16.41
CA THR A 145 -11.71 -1.71 -15.48
C THR A 145 -11.05 -1.37 -14.15
N LEU A 146 -10.18 -2.26 -13.64
CA LEU A 146 -9.37 -2.00 -12.46
C LEU A 146 -8.50 -0.75 -12.62
N LEU A 147 -7.80 -0.60 -13.75
CA LEU A 147 -7.00 0.59 -14.04
C LEU A 147 -7.84 1.86 -14.03
N GLN A 148 -9.01 1.82 -14.69
CA GLN A 148 -9.91 2.98 -14.75
C GLN A 148 -10.40 3.38 -13.36
N LYS A 149 -10.89 2.43 -12.57
CA LYS A 149 -11.35 2.71 -11.19
C LYS A 149 -10.21 3.20 -10.29
N THR A 150 -9.00 2.71 -10.49
CA THR A 150 -7.81 3.20 -9.78
C THR A 150 -7.48 4.64 -10.18
N ALA A 151 -7.56 4.97 -11.46
CA ALA A 151 -7.36 6.33 -11.96
C ALA A 151 -8.42 7.30 -11.41
N ASP A 152 -9.68 6.88 -11.38
CA ASP A 152 -10.78 7.68 -10.82
C ASP A 152 -10.57 7.94 -9.33
N MET A 153 -10.13 6.94 -8.57
CA MET A 153 -9.77 7.09 -7.15
C MET A 153 -8.62 8.08 -6.95
N MET A 154 -7.56 7.99 -7.76
CA MET A 154 -6.43 8.93 -7.67
C MET A 154 -6.87 10.36 -7.99
N THR A 155 -7.75 10.55 -8.98
CA THR A 155 -8.37 11.85 -9.27
C THR A 155 -9.16 12.37 -8.08
N GLY A 156 -9.93 11.50 -7.42
CA GLY A 156 -10.65 11.82 -6.19
C GLY A 156 -9.72 12.28 -5.06
N LEU A 157 -8.58 11.58 -4.87
CA LEU A 157 -7.56 11.96 -3.88
C LEU A 157 -6.90 13.31 -4.22
N GLY A 158 -6.67 13.60 -5.50
CA GLY A 158 -6.17 14.90 -5.94
C GLY A 158 -7.13 16.05 -5.58
N ASN A 159 -8.44 15.82 -5.69
CA ASN A 159 -9.44 16.80 -5.31
C ASN A 159 -9.63 16.92 -3.80
N LYS A 160 -9.46 15.83 -3.06
CA LYS A 160 -9.56 15.77 -1.59
C LYS A 160 -8.63 14.72 -1.03
N ASN A 161 -7.46 15.14 -0.59
CA ASN A 161 -6.52 14.29 0.14
C ASN A 161 -7.12 13.88 1.50
N VAL A 162 -7.42 12.59 1.67
CA VAL A 162 -8.08 12.05 2.88
C VAL A 162 -7.11 11.76 4.03
N LEU A 163 -5.80 11.94 3.81
CA LEU A 163 -4.75 11.94 4.84
C LEU A 163 -3.94 13.25 4.74
N SER A 164 -4.61 14.38 5.04
CA SER A 164 -3.92 15.65 5.16
C SER A 164 -2.90 15.65 6.31
N VAL A 165 -2.01 16.64 6.36
CA VAL A 165 -1.03 16.81 7.44
C VAL A 165 -1.70 16.80 8.82
N GLU A 166 -2.87 17.46 8.94
CA GLU A 166 -3.64 17.54 10.18
C GLU A 166 -4.21 16.17 10.59
N LEU A 167 -4.62 15.35 9.62
CA LEU A 167 -5.12 14.00 9.87
C LEU A 167 -3.99 13.02 10.19
N LEU A 168 -2.85 13.13 9.52
CA LEU A 168 -1.65 12.34 9.87
C LEU A 168 -1.21 12.61 11.31
N ASN A 169 -1.29 13.84 11.78
CA ASN A 169 -0.93 14.19 13.18
C ASN A 169 -1.86 13.55 14.23
N GLN A 170 -3.05 13.09 13.86
CA GLN A 170 -3.99 12.40 14.76
C GLN A 170 -3.71 10.90 14.89
N ILE A 171 -2.82 10.34 14.05
CA ILE A 171 -2.44 8.94 14.11
C ILE A 171 -1.41 8.74 15.21
N ASN A 172 -1.79 8.04 16.28
CA ASN A 172 -0.94 7.81 17.45
C ASN A 172 -0.14 6.50 17.39
N ASN A 173 -0.39 5.67 16.38
CA ASN A 173 0.33 4.42 16.16
C ASN A 173 1.82 4.68 15.97
N LYS A 174 2.67 3.72 16.37
CA LYS A 174 4.08 3.76 16.00
C LYS A 174 4.22 3.46 14.51
N VAL A 175 4.78 4.40 13.74
CA VAL A 175 4.90 4.30 12.29
C VAL A 175 6.37 4.34 11.87
N LEU A 176 6.77 3.44 10.98
CA LEU A 176 8.02 3.57 10.21
C LEU A 176 7.65 4.00 8.79
N VAL A 177 8.07 5.21 8.42
CA VAL A 177 7.83 5.74 7.08
C VAL A 177 9.03 5.44 6.21
N GLY A 178 8.86 4.63 5.17
CA GLY A 178 9.94 4.15 4.32
C GLY A 178 9.82 4.60 2.86
N ILE A 179 10.97 4.81 2.24
CA ILE A 179 11.10 5.08 0.80
C ILE A 179 12.40 4.47 0.27
N GLY A 180 12.42 4.12 -0.99
CA GLY A 180 13.64 3.82 -1.71
C GLY A 180 14.28 5.10 -2.26
N ASP A 181 15.62 5.23 -2.20
CA ASP A 181 16.34 6.42 -2.72
C ASP A 181 16.24 6.55 -4.25
N SER A 182 15.88 5.48 -4.94
CA SER A 182 15.74 5.41 -6.39
C SER A 182 14.28 5.41 -6.85
N ASP A 183 13.32 5.68 -5.95
CA ASP A 183 11.89 5.82 -6.28
C ASP A 183 11.68 7.02 -7.22
N LYS A 184 10.96 6.79 -8.33
CA LYS A 184 10.65 7.82 -9.33
C LYS A 184 9.18 8.28 -9.28
N MET A 185 8.36 7.62 -8.45
CA MET A 185 6.93 7.92 -8.30
C MET A 185 6.64 8.70 -7.03
N VAL A 186 7.36 8.41 -5.95
CA VAL A 186 7.23 9.05 -4.65
C VAL A 186 8.52 9.82 -4.37
N SER A 187 8.41 11.05 -3.93
CA SER A 187 9.58 11.87 -3.60
C SER A 187 10.01 11.67 -2.14
N LEU A 188 11.31 11.90 -1.89
CA LEU A 188 11.84 11.91 -0.52
C LEU A 188 11.22 13.06 0.28
N GLU A 189 10.99 14.20 -0.34
CA GLU A 189 10.42 15.40 0.27
C GLU A 189 9.01 15.15 0.82
N GLU A 190 8.11 14.52 0.02
CA GLU A 190 6.76 14.18 0.50
C GLU A 190 6.80 13.13 1.61
N THR A 191 7.73 12.18 1.55
CA THR A 191 7.93 11.16 2.59
C THR A 191 8.41 11.79 3.90
N ILE A 192 9.36 12.73 3.84
CA ILE A 192 9.84 13.50 5.00
C ILE A 192 8.69 14.35 5.58
N ALA A 193 7.88 14.97 4.74
CA ALA A 193 6.75 15.78 5.19
C ALA A 193 5.73 14.91 5.97
N ALA A 194 5.39 13.73 5.45
CA ALA A 194 4.52 12.78 6.15
C ALA A 194 5.13 12.27 7.47
N TYR A 195 6.42 11.92 7.46
CA TYR A 195 7.16 11.53 8.67
C TYR A 195 7.07 12.62 9.76
N ARG A 196 7.24 13.89 9.39
CA ARG A 196 7.17 15.03 10.33
C ARG A 196 5.75 15.33 10.80
N ALA A 197 4.75 15.00 9.99
CA ALA A 197 3.34 15.20 10.33
C ALA A 197 2.82 14.14 11.33
N LEU A 198 3.34 12.92 11.27
CA LEU A 198 2.96 11.83 12.18
C LEU A 198 3.53 12.09 13.59
N SER A 199 2.69 11.90 14.63
CA SER A 199 3.06 12.17 16.03
C SER A 199 4.09 11.18 16.61
N ASN A 200 4.16 9.95 16.10
CA ASN A 200 5.01 8.88 16.59
C ASN A 200 5.64 8.10 15.44
N ALA A 201 6.57 8.72 14.71
CA ALA A 201 7.16 8.12 13.53
C ALA A 201 8.68 8.05 13.55
N ASN A 202 9.21 7.10 12.79
CA ASN A 202 10.61 7.00 12.38
C ASN A 202 10.65 7.03 10.83
N LEU A 203 11.81 7.38 10.28
CA LEU A 203 12.04 7.42 8.84
C LEU A 203 13.14 6.43 8.46
N ILE A 204 12.93 5.70 7.34
CA ILE A 204 13.96 4.88 6.73
C ILE A 204 14.06 5.16 5.22
N VAL A 205 15.29 5.23 4.72
CA VAL A 205 15.56 5.31 3.28
C VAL A 205 16.33 4.06 2.87
N LEU A 206 15.76 3.28 1.96
CA LEU A 206 16.37 2.04 1.45
C LEU A 206 17.25 2.38 0.25
N PRO A 207 18.56 2.05 0.28
CA PRO A 207 19.46 2.35 -0.82
C PRO A 207 19.16 1.47 -2.04
N ALA A 208 19.40 2.02 -3.23
CA ALA A 208 19.24 1.36 -4.53
C ALA A 208 17.85 0.68 -4.72
N THR A 209 16.82 1.26 -4.11
CA THR A 209 15.47 0.68 -4.11
C THR A 209 14.53 1.57 -4.94
N PRO A 210 14.07 1.11 -6.12
CA PRO A 210 13.07 1.80 -6.92
C PRO A 210 11.63 1.54 -6.40
N HIS A 211 10.62 2.16 -7.05
CA HIS A 211 9.23 2.04 -6.60
C HIS A 211 8.67 0.61 -6.59
N PRO A 212 8.84 -0.22 -7.66
CA PRO A 212 8.25 -1.56 -7.67
C PRO A 212 8.78 -2.45 -6.55
N ILE A 213 7.87 -3.01 -5.74
CA ILE A 213 8.22 -3.86 -4.58
C ILE A 213 9.03 -5.09 -4.98
N GLU A 214 8.80 -5.63 -6.17
CA GLU A 214 9.50 -6.79 -6.72
C GLU A 214 10.99 -6.50 -7.01
N MET A 215 11.36 -5.23 -7.10
CA MET A 215 12.75 -4.79 -7.31
C MET A 215 13.46 -4.43 -6.01
N ALA A 216 12.76 -4.42 -4.88
CA ALA A 216 13.38 -4.24 -3.58
C ALA A 216 14.19 -5.48 -3.18
N ASP A 217 15.31 -5.28 -2.48
CA ASP A 217 16.04 -6.38 -1.85
C ASP A 217 15.17 -6.98 -0.74
N SER A 218 14.58 -8.14 -1.01
CA SER A 218 13.65 -8.80 -0.09
C SER A 218 14.32 -9.22 1.22
N THR A 219 15.60 -9.58 1.20
CA THR A 219 16.35 -9.97 2.41
C THR A 219 16.56 -8.76 3.32
N ARG A 220 16.98 -7.64 2.76
CA ARG A 220 17.11 -6.38 3.49
C ARG A 220 15.76 -5.91 4.02
N LEU A 221 14.73 -5.90 3.18
CA LEU A 221 13.39 -5.46 3.58
C LEU A 221 12.84 -6.33 4.72
N ALA A 222 13.03 -7.66 4.65
CA ALA A 222 12.65 -8.56 5.73
C ALA A 222 13.40 -8.26 7.03
N ALA A 223 14.68 -7.91 6.97
CA ALA A 223 15.45 -7.54 8.15
C ALA A 223 14.93 -6.25 8.80
N GLU A 224 14.60 -5.22 8.00
CA GLU A 224 14.02 -3.97 8.49
C GLU A 224 12.62 -4.18 9.10
N ILE A 225 11.78 -4.99 8.47
CA ILE A 225 10.47 -5.39 8.98
C ILE A 225 10.62 -6.08 10.34
N LYS A 226 11.49 -7.08 10.44
CA LYS A 226 11.75 -7.78 11.71
C LYS A 226 12.26 -6.85 12.81
N SER A 227 13.14 -5.92 12.44
CA SER A 227 13.70 -4.94 13.38
C SER A 227 12.64 -3.99 13.93
N PHE A 228 11.72 -3.54 13.10
CA PHE A 228 10.71 -2.57 13.50
C PHE A 228 9.57 -3.18 14.31
N PHE A 229 9.10 -4.37 13.95
CA PHE A 229 7.94 -4.98 14.59
C PHE A 229 8.28 -5.73 15.89
N LYS A 230 9.51 -6.14 16.08
CA LYS A 230 10.00 -6.69 17.37
C LYS A 230 10.16 -5.60 18.41
#